data_e1ab3dee6284a80ff32c4ec03a1dfb82
#
_entry.id   e1ab3dee6284a80ff32c4ec03a1dfb82
#
_cell.length_a   1.000
_cell.length_b   1.000
_cell.length_c   1.000
_cell.angle_alpha   90.00
_cell.angle_beta   90.00
_cell.angle_gamma   90.00
#
_symmetry.space_group_name_H-M   'P 1'
#
loop_
_entity.id
_entity.type
_entity.pdbx_description
1 polymer ?
#
loop_
_entity_poly.entity_id
_entity_poly.type
_entity_poly.pdbx_seq_one_letter_code
_entity_poly.pdbx_strand_id
1 'polypeptide(L)'
;MNYKINIRCDLKQVSDTIKDKQEELKKYFKELNEMYLNQKEKVAYYYEDINTGSVLSYNSDILFYAASSIKILVCVMLLEMAENKKISLEESLLITKDDLKQDTGIIKYQKEDTYYTIKELIRLTLVESDNTAYIKLVNYVGKDNLERYGKSLGALHTM
;
A
#
# COMPACT_ATOMS: atom_id res chain seq x y z
N MET A 1 22.02 -14.19 -16.77
CA MET A 1 21.51 -13.42 -15.59
C MET A 1 21.13 -14.42 -14.51
N ASN A 2 21.81 -14.42 -13.38
CA ASN A 2 21.49 -15.34 -12.28
C ASN A 2 20.34 -14.77 -11.47
N TYR A 3 19.17 -15.40 -11.53
CA TYR A 3 18.03 -15.06 -10.70
C TYR A 3 18.29 -15.54 -9.28
N LYS A 4 18.42 -14.60 -8.31
CA LYS A 4 18.42 -14.96 -6.89
C LYS A 4 16.96 -15.03 -6.45
N ILE A 5 16.40 -16.23 -6.39
CA ILE A 5 15.19 -16.46 -5.60
C ILE A 5 15.66 -16.58 -4.16
N ASN A 6 15.46 -15.54 -3.36
CA ASN A 6 15.73 -15.61 -1.93
C ASN A 6 14.54 -16.27 -1.25
N ILE A 7 14.69 -17.52 -0.82
CA ILE A 7 13.72 -18.21 0.02
C ILE A 7 14.31 -18.23 1.43
N ARG A 8 13.76 -17.40 2.32
CA ARG A 8 14.01 -17.55 3.75
C ARG A 8 12.90 -18.42 4.31
N CYS A 9 13.22 -19.64 4.63
CA CYS A 9 12.34 -20.57 5.31
C CYS A 9 13.09 -21.14 6.51
N ASP A 10 12.53 -20.99 7.71
CA ASP A 10 13.04 -21.71 8.88
C ASP A 10 12.46 -23.13 8.84
N LEU A 11 13.21 -24.04 8.22
CA LEU A 11 12.77 -25.38 7.79
C LEU A 11 12.48 -26.35 8.95
N LYS A 12 12.66 -25.95 10.21
CA LYS A 12 12.60 -26.89 11.33
C LYS A 12 11.19 -27.27 11.82
N GLN A 13 10.12 -26.61 11.36
CA GLN A 13 8.76 -26.90 11.83
C GLN A 13 7.68 -27.04 10.75
N VAL A 14 8.05 -27.19 9.49
CA VAL A 14 7.09 -27.19 8.38
C VAL A 14 6.59 -28.61 8.09
N SER A 15 5.27 -28.85 8.22
CA SER A 15 4.64 -30.12 7.85
C SER A 15 4.80 -30.41 6.33
N ASP A 16 4.76 -31.68 5.93
CA ASP A 16 4.92 -32.08 4.52
C ASP A 16 3.91 -31.38 3.60
N THR A 17 2.68 -31.14 4.06
CA THR A 17 1.62 -30.38 3.34
C THR A 17 2.02 -28.93 3.01
N ILE A 18 2.83 -28.28 3.85
CA ILE A 18 3.31 -26.91 3.60
C ILE A 18 4.46 -26.94 2.59
N LYS A 19 5.31 -27.96 2.62
CA LYS A 19 6.37 -28.17 1.63
C LYS A 19 5.82 -28.35 0.22
N ASP A 20 4.76 -29.16 0.07
CA ASP A 20 4.10 -29.37 -1.22
C ASP A 20 3.52 -28.08 -1.79
N LYS A 21 2.86 -27.25 -0.96
CA LYS A 21 2.36 -25.94 -1.37
C LYS A 21 3.46 -24.96 -1.74
N GLN A 22 4.60 -25.01 -1.06
CA GLN A 22 5.75 -24.15 -1.40
C GLN A 22 6.37 -24.54 -2.74
N GLU A 23 6.49 -25.82 -3.04
CA GLU A 23 6.99 -26.28 -4.35
C GLU A 23 6.02 -25.91 -5.49
N GLU A 24 4.72 -26.03 -5.25
CA GLU A 24 3.69 -25.57 -6.20
C GLU A 24 3.79 -24.06 -6.46
N LEU A 25 3.90 -23.24 -5.41
CA LEU A 25 4.11 -21.80 -5.53
C LEU A 25 5.38 -21.46 -6.31
N LYS A 26 6.50 -22.14 -6.04
CA LYS A 26 7.75 -21.96 -6.80
C LYS A 26 7.56 -22.21 -8.29
N LYS A 27 6.78 -23.21 -8.67
CA LYS A 27 6.47 -23.51 -10.07
C LYS A 27 5.72 -22.35 -10.73
N TYR A 28 4.65 -21.84 -10.10
CA TYR A 28 3.90 -20.70 -10.64
C TYR A 28 4.75 -19.43 -10.75
N PHE A 29 5.61 -19.15 -9.77
CA PHE A 29 6.52 -18.01 -9.85
C PHE A 29 7.59 -18.17 -10.93
N LYS A 30 8.04 -19.40 -11.21
CA LYS A 30 8.93 -19.68 -12.33
C LYS A 30 8.25 -19.40 -13.66
N GLU A 31 7.01 -19.85 -13.84
CA GLU A 31 6.20 -19.58 -15.02
C GLU A 31 5.94 -18.06 -15.22
N LEU A 32 5.60 -17.34 -14.13
CA LEU A 32 5.47 -15.89 -14.15
C LEU A 32 6.77 -15.20 -14.58
N ASN A 33 7.92 -15.61 -14.02
CA ASN A 33 9.21 -15.08 -14.42
C ASN A 33 9.47 -15.31 -15.91
N GLU A 34 9.23 -16.52 -16.43
CA GLU A 34 9.43 -16.84 -17.84
C GLU A 34 8.50 -15.99 -18.75
N MET A 35 7.26 -15.74 -18.34
CA MET A 35 6.33 -14.86 -19.07
C MET A 35 6.84 -13.41 -19.16
N TYR A 36 7.37 -12.86 -18.07
CA TYR A 36 7.78 -11.45 -18.01
C TYR A 36 9.20 -11.20 -18.48
N LEU A 37 10.08 -12.20 -18.47
CA LEU A 37 11.45 -12.10 -18.97
C LEU A 37 11.53 -11.77 -20.48
N ASN A 38 10.56 -12.23 -21.25
CA ASN A 38 10.46 -11.97 -22.68
C ASN A 38 9.72 -10.67 -23.02
N GLN A 39 9.11 -10.03 -22.02
CA GLN A 39 8.48 -8.71 -22.17
C GLN A 39 9.48 -7.66 -21.65
N LYS A 40 9.70 -6.61 -22.43
CA LYS A 40 10.62 -5.51 -22.07
C LYS A 40 10.10 -4.66 -20.89
N GLU A 41 9.05 -5.10 -20.23
CA GLU A 41 8.40 -4.41 -19.11
C GLU A 41 9.14 -4.68 -17.82
N LYS A 42 9.32 -3.61 -17.01
CA LYS A 42 9.86 -3.74 -15.66
C LYS A 42 8.78 -4.30 -14.75
N VAL A 43 8.99 -5.49 -14.24
CA VAL A 43 8.11 -6.16 -13.29
C VAL A 43 8.88 -6.41 -12.00
N ALA A 44 8.23 -6.20 -10.87
CA ALA A 44 8.71 -6.64 -9.57
C ALA A 44 7.55 -7.23 -8.76
N TYR A 45 7.86 -8.17 -7.91
CA TYR A 45 6.92 -8.66 -6.92
C TYR A 45 7.64 -9.06 -5.63
N TYR A 46 6.89 -9.00 -4.54
CA TYR A 46 7.26 -9.53 -3.24
C TYR A 46 6.05 -10.24 -2.65
N TYR A 47 6.25 -11.49 -2.27
CA TYR A 47 5.25 -12.30 -1.58
C TYR A 47 5.85 -12.85 -0.30
N GLU A 48 5.12 -12.74 0.79
CA GLU A 48 5.48 -13.31 2.08
C GLU A 48 4.28 -14.05 2.66
N ASP A 49 4.47 -15.32 3.00
CA ASP A 49 3.51 -16.07 3.80
C ASP A 49 3.76 -15.74 5.27
N ILE A 50 2.86 -14.98 5.87
CA ILE A 50 2.99 -14.49 7.26
C ILE A 50 2.98 -15.60 8.31
N ASN A 51 2.43 -16.79 7.99
CA ASN A 51 2.41 -17.92 8.93
C ASN A 51 3.72 -18.71 8.94
N THR A 52 4.39 -18.78 7.79
CA THR A 52 5.62 -19.57 7.64
C THR A 52 6.86 -18.69 7.52
N GLY A 53 6.72 -17.39 7.29
CA GLY A 53 7.82 -16.49 6.98
C GLY A 53 8.48 -16.75 5.63
N SER A 54 7.85 -17.57 4.77
CA SER A 54 8.39 -17.89 3.45
C SER A 54 8.28 -16.70 2.52
N VAL A 55 9.38 -16.30 1.89
CA VAL A 55 9.44 -15.15 0.99
C VAL A 55 9.77 -15.60 -0.43
N LEU A 56 9.02 -15.09 -1.40
CA LEU A 56 9.31 -15.17 -2.83
C LEU A 56 9.34 -13.74 -3.38
N SER A 57 10.42 -13.37 -4.02
CA SER A 57 10.57 -12.03 -4.57
C SER A 57 11.34 -12.02 -5.88
N TYR A 58 11.02 -11.06 -6.72
CA TYR A 58 11.72 -10.76 -7.95
C TYR A 58 11.82 -9.25 -8.13
N ASN A 59 13.01 -8.73 -8.39
CA ASN A 59 13.27 -7.30 -8.54
C ASN A 59 12.74 -6.42 -7.39
N SER A 60 12.62 -6.97 -6.18
CA SER A 60 12.01 -6.29 -5.03
C SER A 60 12.73 -5.00 -4.60
N ASP A 61 13.98 -4.82 -5.03
CA ASP A 61 14.79 -3.64 -4.72
C ASP A 61 14.70 -2.54 -5.81
N ILE A 62 13.92 -2.79 -6.88
CA ILE A 62 13.73 -1.79 -7.94
C ILE A 62 12.64 -0.80 -7.52
N LEU A 63 12.91 0.49 -7.71
CA LEU A 63 11.94 1.54 -7.45
C LEU A 63 10.88 1.61 -8.54
N PHE A 64 9.62 1.58 -8.12
CA PHE A 64 8.46 1.77 -8.97
C PHE A 64 7.66 2.98 -8.52
N TYR A 65 7.01 3.63 -9.48
CA TYR A 65 6.05 4.68 -9.16
C TYR A 65 4.83 4.06 -8.47
N ALA A 66 4.58 4.48 -7.22
CA ALA A 66 3.55 3.88 -6.38
C ALA A 66 2.11 4.14 -6.87
N ALA A 67 1.90 5.17 -7.71
CA ALA A 67 0.56 5.62 -8.11
C ALA A 67 -0.40 5.71 -6.90
N SER A 68 -1.63 5.25 -7.06
CA SER A 68 -2.63 5.30 -5.98
C SER A 68 -2.37 4.34 -4.81
N SER A 69 -1.42 3.41 -4.91
CA SER A 69 -1.10 2.54 -3.78
C SER A 69 -0.49 3.30 -2.59
N ILE A 70 0.11 4.47 -2.83
CA ILE A 70 0.63 5.34 -1.76
C ILE A 70 -0.47 5.80 -0.78
N LYS A 71 -1.72 5.83 -1.21
CA LYS A 71 -2.87 6.25 -0.41
C LYS A 71 -3.09 5.39 0.83
N ILE A 72 -2.68 4.12 0.76
CA ILE A 72 -2.76 3.18 1.88
C ILE A 72 -1.97 3.71 3.08
N LEU A 73 -0.81 4.33 2.85
CA LEU A 73 0.09 4.76 3.92
C LEU A 73 -0.57 5.77 4.88
N VAL A 74 -1.21 6.81 4.35
CA VAL A 74 -1.90 7.81 5.19
C VAL A 74 -3.10 7.22 5.90
N CYS A 75 -3.82 6.30 5.27
CA CYS A 75 -4.98 5.64 5.87
C CYS A 75 -4.56 4.76 7.05
N VAL A 76 -3.50 3.96 6.91
CA VAL A 76 -2.96 3.13 8.00
C VAL A 76 -2.47 4.00 9.15
N MET A 77 -1.72 5.07 8.86
CA MET A 77 -1.27 6.03 9.88
C MET A 77 -2.43 6.60 10.70
N LEU A 78 -3.51 7.04 10.04
CA LEU A 78 -4.68 7.60 10.72
C LEU A 78 -5.43 6.56 11.55
N LEU A 79 -5.55 5.32 11.05
CA LEU A 79 -6.18 4.22 11.81
C LEU A 79 -5.37 3.89 13.07
N GLU A 80 -4.05 3.81 12.98
CA GLU A 80 -3.18 3.63 14.15
C GLU A 80 -3.25 4.81 15.13
N MET A 81 -3.32 6.04 14.62
CA MET A 81 -3.51 7.23 15.48
C MET A 81 -4.85 7.16 16.22
N ALA A 82 -5.91 6.69 15.58
CA ALA A 82 -7.22 6.53 16.19
C ALA A 82 -7.24 5.40 17.24
N GLU A 83 -6.63 4.24 16.93
CA GLU A 83 -6.48 3.13 17.87
C GLU A 83 -5.71 3.57 19.13
N ASN A 84 -4.67 4.37 18.95
CA ASN A 84 -3.91 4.96 20.05
C ASN A 84 -4.58 6.19 20.70
N LYS A 85 -5.84 6.49 20.37
CA LYS A 85 -6.64 7.60 20.92
C LYS A 85 -6.02 8.99 20.72
N LYS A 86 -5.17 9.17 19.71
CA LYS A 86 -4.57 10.45 19.35
C LYS A 86 -5.48 11.34 18.52
N ILE A 87 -6.41 10.73 17.79
CA ILE A 87 -7.44 11.40 17.00
C ILE A 87 -8.78 10.64 17.14
N SER A 88 -9.88 11.27 16.71
CA SER A 88 -11.17 10.62 16.53
C SER A 88 -11.46 10.45 15.04
N LEU A 89 -11.86 9.27 14.60
CA LEU A 89 -12.31 9.05 13.22
C LEU A 89 -13.63 9.79 12.89
N GLU A 90 -14.38 10.20 13.91
CA GLU A 90 -15.60 11.00 13.77
C GLU A 90 -15.31 12.52 13.71
N GLU A 91 -14.05 12.93 13.86
CA GLU A 91 -13.64 14.32 13.60
C GLU A 91 -13.90 14.68 12.15
N SER A 92 -14.50 15.86 11.93
CA SER A 92 -14.92 16.30 10.60
C SER A 92 -14.00 17.38 10.05
N LEU A 93 -13.60 17.22 8.80
CA LEU A 93 -12.79 18.16 8.04
C LEU A 93 -13.62 18.81 6.95
N LEU A 94 -13.53 20.15 6.83
CA LEU A 94 -14.20 20.89 5.78
C LEU A 94 -13.45 20.71 4.45
N ILE A 95 -14.14 20.25 3.42
CA ILE A 95 -13.69 20.27 2.03
C ILE A 95 -14.34 21.48 1.35
N THR A 96 -13.53 22.42 0.93
CA THR A 96 -13.96 23.61 0.19
C THR A 96 -13.83 23.37 -1.33
N LYS A 97 -14.37 24.28 -2.12
CA LYS A 97 -14.21 24.24 -3.58
C LYS A 97 -12.75 24.30 -4.02
N ASP A 98 -11.90 24.98 -3.27
CA ASP A 98 -10.47 25.12 -3.56
C ASP A 98 -9.68 23.81 -3.29
N ASP A 99 -10.22 22.93 -2.44
CA ASP A 99 -9.62 21.62 -2.17
C ASP A 99 -9.85 20.63 -3.32
N LEU A 100 -10.84 20.87 -4.20
CA LEU A 100 -11.28 19.89 -5.20
C LEU A 100 -10.20 19.55 -6.23
N LYS A 101 -9.97 18.28 -6.42
CA LYS A 101 -9.10 17.73 -7.48
C LYS A 101 -9.95 17.15 -8.59
N GLN A 102 -9.64 17.51 -9.83
CA GLN A 102 -10.43 17.11 -11.01
C GLN A 102 -10.10 15.69 -11.53
N ASP A 103 -9.17 15.00 -10.87
CA ASP A 103 -8.69 13.68 -11.25
C ASP A 103 -9.68 12.56 -10.90
N THR A 104 -9.20 11.57 -10.11
CA THR A 104 -10.00 10.43 -9.62
C THR A 104 -10.80 10.79 -8.37
N GLY A 105 -11.94 10.13 -8.20
CA GLY A 105 -12.79 10.27 -7.04
C GLY A 105 -14.15 10.92 -7.33
N ILE A 106 -14.97 10.99 -6.30
CA ILE A 106 -16.35 11.47 -6.39
C ILE A 106 -16.58 12.82 -5.70
N ILE A 107 -15.70 13.24 -4.78
CA ILE A 107 -15.84 14.53 -4.09
C ILE A 107 -15.79 15.70 -5.08
N LYS A 108 -15.10 15.57 -6.19
CA LYS A 108 -15.04 16.62 -7.24
C LYS A 108 -16.39 17.06 -7.79
N TYR A 109 -17.44 16.26 -7.59
CA TYR A 109 -18.81 16.59 -8.05
C TYR A 109 -19.63 17.32 -7.01
N GLN A 110 -19.09 17.55 -5.79
CA GLN A 110 -19.80 18.35 -4.79
C GLN A 110 -19.98 19.80 -5.27
N LYS A 111 -21.12 20.39 -4.92
CA LYS A 111 -21.48 21.76 -5.34
C LYS A 111 -21.15 22.81 -4.30
N GLU A 112 -21.11 22.42 -3.04
CA GLU A 112 -20.97 23.30 -1.88
C GLU A 112 -19.87 22.77 -0.96
N ASP A 113 -19.34 23.65 -0.12
CA ASP A 113 -18.41 23.28 0.93
C ASP A 113 -19.08 22.27 1.87
N THR A 114 -18.42 21.15 2.11
CA THR A 114 -19.02 20.01 2.80
C THR A 114 -18.06 19.45 3.85
N TYR A 115 -18.59 19.09 5.01
CA TYR A 115 -17.85 18.40 6.05
C TYR A 115 -17.89 16.91 5.82
N TYR A 116 -16.71 16.26 5.92
CA TYR A 116 -16.54 14.81 5.90
C TYR A 116 -15.80 14.37 7.15
N THR A 117 -16.21 13.28 7.77
CA THR A 117 -15.43 12.68 8.84
C THR A 117 -14.12 12.10 8.31
N ILE A 118 -13.11 11.98 9.17
CA ILE A 118 -11.85 11.32 8.81
C ILE A 118 -12.15 9.90 8.31
N LYS A 119 -13.08 9.19 8.93
CA LYS A 119 -13.54 7.86 8.51
C LYS A 119 -14.09 7.83 7.09
N GLU A 120 -14.93 8.79 6.73
CA GLU A 120 -15.47 8.92 5.37
C GLU A 120 -14.38 9.25 4.36
N LEU A 121 -13.45 10.14 4.69
CA LEU A 121 -12.33 10.47 3.82
C LEU A 121 -11.41 9.26 3.60
N ILE A 122 -11.13 8.46 4.65
CA ILE A 122 -10.38 7.20 4.51
C ILE A 122 -11.12 6.26 3.56
N ARG A 123 -12.43 6.06 3.73
CA ARG A 123 -13.23 5.21 2.85
C ARG A 123 -13.17 5.70 1.41
N LEU A 124 -13.39 6.99 1.16
CA LEU A 124 -13.35 7.57 -0.18
C LEU A 124 -11.95 7.46 -0.81
N THR A 125 -10.91 7.64 -0.02
CA THR A 125 -9.52 7.48 -0.47
C THR A 125 -9.24 6.05 -0.94
N LEU A 126 -9.72 5.04 -0.21
CA LEU A 126 -9.43 3.63 -0.50
C LEU A 126 -10.37 3.01 -1.53
N VAL A 127 -11.67 3.33 -1.47
CA VAL A 127 -12.69 2.69 -2.33
C VAL A 127 -12.81 3.41 -3.67
N GLU A 128 -12.85 4.75 -3.66
CA GLU A 128 -13.04 5.58 -4.86
C GLU A 128 -11.71 6.10 -5.42
N SER A 129 -10.60 5.78 -4.75
CA SER A 129 -9.30 6.38 -5.06
C SER A 129 -9.35 7.92 -5.14
N ASP A 130 -10.17 8.55 -4.28
CA ASP A 130 -10.45 9.98 -4.33
C ASP A 130 -9.22 10.82 -3.96
N ASN A 131 -8.77 11.65 -4.90
CA ASN A 131 -7.58 12.49 -4.71
C ASN A 131 -7.84 13.68 -3.81
N THR A 132 -9.07 14.22 -3.76
CA THR A 132 -9.42 15.29 -2.84
C THR A 132 -9.38 14.80 -1.40
N ALA A 133 -10.00 13.63 -1.14
CA ALA A 133 -9.96 12.99 0.17
C ALA A 133 -8.51 12.71 0.61
N TYR A 134 -7.71 12.09 -0.27
CA TYR A 134 -6.31 11.78 -0.01
C TYR A 134 -5.49 12.99 0.39
N ILE A 135 -5.54 14.07 -0.42
CA ILE A 135 -4.75 15.28 -0.16
C ILE A 135 -5.22 15.95 1.13
N LYS A 136 -6.53 15.95 1.44
CA LYS A 136 -7.04 16.47 2.70
C LYS A 136 -6.50 15.71 3.91
N LEU A 137 -6.44 14.37 3.83
CA LEU A 137 -5.86 13.54 4.88
C LEU A 137 -4.36 13.75 5.03
N VAL A 138 -3.62 13.88 3.92
CA VAL A 138 -2.18 14.18 3.96
C VAL A 138 -1.90 15.55 4.60
N ASN A 139 -2.70 16.57 4.26
CA ASN A 139 -2.58 17.88 4.87
C ASN A 139 -2.91 17.86 6.37
N TYR A 140 -3.88 17.04 6.78
CA TYR A 140 -4.25 16.87 8.20
C TYR A 140 -3.12 16.27 9.03
N VAL A 141 -2.47 15.20 8.56
CA VAL A 141 -1.35 14.60 9.31
C VAL A 141 -0.04 15.35 9.12
N GLY A 142 0.11 16.11 8.04
CA GLY A 142 1.33 16.76 7.61
C GLY A 142 2.26 15.83 6.82
N LYS A 143 2.76 16.34 5.69
CA LYS A 143 3.62 15.57 4.77
C LYS A 143 4.86 15.00 5.45
N ASP A 144 5.54 15.80 6.27
CA ASP A 144 6.78 15.38 6.98
C ASP A 144 6.50 14.27 8.00
N ASN A 145 5.33 14.30 8.64
CA ASN A 145 4.91 13.25 9.57
C ASN A 145 4.64 11.95 8.82
N LEU A 146 3.96 12.04 7.67
CA LEU A 146 3.67 10.88 6.82
C LEU A 146 4.96 10.25 6.29
N GLU A 147 5.92 11.06 5.85
CA GLU A 147 7.23 10.57 5.40
C GLU A 147 7.99 9.87 6.52
N ARG A 148 8.04 10.46 7.73
CA ARG A 148 8.67 9.81 8.89
C ARG A 148 7.98 8.50 9.26
N TYR A 149 6.65 8.47 9.18
CA TYR A 149 5.87 7.28 9.43
C TYR A 149 6.21 6.18 8.39
N GLY A 150 6.22 6.50 7.10
CA GLY A 150 6.63 5.56 6.05
C GLY A 150 8.02 4.98 6.28
N LYS A 151 8.99 5.82 6.62
CA LYS A 151 10.37 5.37 6.95
C LYS A 151 10.39 4.43 8.16
N SER A 152 9.57 4.68 9.18
CA SER A 152 9.49 3.81 10.36
C SER A 152 8.94 2.40 10.04
N LEU A 153 8.17 2.27 8.97
CA LEU A 153 7.68 1.00 8.44
C LEU A 153 8.64 0.33 7.45
N GLY A 154 9.82 0.92 7.21
CA GLY A 154 10.81 0.40 6.27
C GLY A 154 10.62 0.86 4.82
N ALA A 155 9.64 1.72 4.54
CA ALA A 155 9.40 2.30 3.22
C ALA A 155 10.36 3.48 2.98
N LEU A 156 11.59 3.18 2.53
CA LEU A 156 12.69 4.15 2.45
C LEU A 156 12.52 5.21 1.34
N HIS A 157 11.65 4.97 0.37
CA HIS A 157 11.49 5.76 -0.85
C HIS A 157 10.03 6.18 -1.12
N THR A 158 9.27 6.44 -0.06
CA THR A 158 7.90 6.97 -0.18
C THR A 158 7.95 8.49 -0.32
N MET A 159 7.87 8.98 -1.52
CA MET A 159 7.54 10.37 -1.84
C MET A 159 6.55 10.44 -2.98
#